data_646c86f79709d0936c00ab6a089cd5e3
#
_entry.id   646c86f79709d0936c00ab6a089cd5e3
#
_cell.length_a   1.000
_cell.length_b   1.000
_cell.length_c   1.000
_cell.angle_alpha   90.00
_cell.angle_beta   90.00
_cell.angle_gamma   90.00
#
_symmetry.space_group_name_H-M   'P 1'
#
loop_
_entity.id
_entity.type
_entity.pdbx_description
1 polymer ?
#
loop_
_entity_poly.entity_id
_entity_poly.type
_entity_poly.pdbx_seq_one_letter_code
_entity_poly.pdbx_strand_id
1 'polypeptide(L)'
;MRELPGRLYPRADRPAVLASFAPQVAACAGSDPVAGRILREAARHMADSAAAVCPAEGEAHVGLTGGLFRLGAALVVPLEEELERRLPHARRVPAAGGPLEGSVQIATELARGALTLPPDEAMVYVVSPKRG
;
A
#
# COMPACT_ATOMS: atom_id res chain seq x y z
N MET A 1 29.77 -2.81 -6.52
CA MET A 1 28.47 -3.27 -5.97
C MET A 1 28.50 -3.77 -4.51
N ARG A 2 29.66 -4.03 -3.90
CA ARG A 2 29.77 -4.53 -2.51
C ARG A 2 29.57 -3.46 -1.40
N GLU A 3 29.52 -2.16 -1.73
CA GLU A 3 29.44 -1.08 -0.74
C GLU A 3 28.03 -0.63 -0.35
N LEU A 4 27.01 -0.94 -1.15
CA LEU A 4 25.63 -0.51 -0.89
C LEU A 4 25.05 -1.04 0.42
N PRO A 5 25.19 -2.34 0.78
CA PRO A 5 24.70 -2.83 2.06
C PRO A 5 25.33 -2.12 3.24
N GLY A 6 26.68 -1.93 3.24
CA GLY A 6 27.39 -1.24 4.31
C GLY A 6 27.00 0.22 4.52
N ARG A 7 26.49 0.88 3.47
CA ARG A 7 25.97 2.26 3.52
C ARG A 7 24.53 2.38 3.94
N LEU A 8 23.71 1.35 3.68
CA LEU A 8 22.27 1.35 3.94
C LEU A 8 21.91 0.74 5.31
N TYR A 9 22.56 -0.36 5.68
CA TYR A 9 22.19 -1.09 6.90
C TYR A 9 22.33 -0.31 8.19
N PRO A 10 23.34 0.57 8.38
CA PRO A 10 23.50 1.34 9.62
C PRO A 10 22.53 2.52 9.75
N ARG A 11 21.75 2.85 8.69
CA ARG A 11 20.93 4.07 8.68
C ARG A 11 19.57 3.83 9.36
N ALA A 12 19.23 4.74 10.29
CA ALA A 12 17.88 4.76 10.90
C ALA A 12 16.77 5.13 9.88
N ASP A 13 17.13 5.96 8.86
CA ASP A 13 16.23 6.41 7.79
C ASP A 13 16.25 5.49 6.54
N ARG A 14 16.84 4.30 6.67
CA ARG A 14 16.95 3.32 5.56
C ARG A 14 15.66 3.12 4.74
N PRO A 15 14.46 2.98 5.37
CA PRO A 15 13.23 2.81 4.59
C PRO A 15 12.93 4.02 3.69
N ALA A 16 13.15 5.23 4.19
CA ALA A 16 12.94 6.46 3.41
C ALA A 16 13.94 6.58 2.25
N VAL A 17 15.20 6.22 2.48
CA VAL A 17 16.25 6.21 1.44
C VAL A 17 15.89 5.19 0.36
N LEU A 18 15.47 3.99 0.71
CA LEU A 18 15.04 2.98 -0.27
C LEU A 18 13.80 3.45 -1.06
N ALA A 19 12.82 4.02 -0.37
CA ALA A 19 11.62 4.56 -1.00
C ALA A 19 11.91 5.70 -1.99
N SER A 20 12.98 6.48 -1.75
CA SER A 20 13.38 7.59 -2.64
C SER A 20 13.83 7.14 -4.03
N PHE A 21 14.17 5.86 -4.23
CA PHE A 21 14.51 5.30 -5.54
C PHE A 21 13.27 4.98 -6.40
N ALA A 22 12.11 4.83 -5.79
CA ALA A 22 10.91 4.40 -6.52
C ALA A 22 10.54 5.31 -7.72
N PRO A 23 10.59 6.66 -7.62
CA PRO A 23 10.32 7.53 -8.77
C PRO A 23 11.32 7.35 -9.91
N GLN A 24 12.61 7.12 -9.58
CA GLN A 24 13.65 6.92 -10.59
C GLN A 24 13.49 5.57 -11.31
N VAL A 25 13.15 4.52 -10.56
CA VAL A 25 12.81 3.21 -11.15
C VAL A 25 11.60 3.35 -12.08
N ALA A 26 10.57 4.07 -11.68
CA ALA A 26 9.39 4.30 -12.51
C ALA A 26 9.73 5.08 -13.79
N ALA A 27 10.58 6.10 -13.69
CA ALA A 27 11.02 6.88 -14.86
C ALA A 27 11.81 6.04 -15.87
N CYS A 28 12.54 5.03 -15.42
CA CYS A 28 13.33 4.15 -16.28
C CYS A 28 12.54 2.94 -16.82
N ALA A 29 11.36 2.63 -16.28
CA ALA A 29 10.64 1.39 -16.54
C ALA A 29 10.31 1.13 -18.01
N GLY A 30 10.13 2.20 -18.82
CA GLY A 30 9.87 2.08 -20.25
C GLY A 30 11.09 1.73 -21.10
N SER A 31 12.31 1.97 -20.61
CA SER A 31 13.56 1.77 -21.35
C SER A 31 14.50 0.73 -20.72
N ASP A 32 14.31 0.45 -19.43
CA ASP A 32 15.13 -0.51 -18.69
C ASP A 32 14.29 -1.74 -18.27
N PRO A 33 14.61 -2.93 -18.82
CA PRO A 33 13.87 -4.15 -18.48
C PRO A 33 13.98 -4.55 -17.00
N VAL A 34 15.04 -4.13 -16.29
CA VAL A 34 15.19 -4.39 -14.85
C VAL A 34 14.23 -3.52 -14.05
N ALA A 35 14.15 -2.22 -14.36
CA ALA A 35 13.21 -1.30 -13.74
C ALA A 35 11.76 -1.74 -13.99
N GLY A 36 11.43 -2.10 -15.22
CA GLY A 36 10.09 -2.63 -15.56
C GLY A 36 9.75 -3.92 -14.79
N ARG A 37 10.72 -4.83 -14.61
CA ARG A 37 10.51 -6.05 -13.82
C ARG A 37 10.26 -5.75 -12.34
N ILE A 38 10.99 -4.78 -11.76
CA ILE A 38 10.80 -4.36 -10.36
C ILE A 38 9.37 -3.87 -10.14
N LEU A 39 8.83 -3.05 -11.04
CA LEU A 39 7.47 -2.53 -10.90
C LEU A 39 6.40 -3.60 -11.12
N ARG A 40 6.59 -4.52 -12.05
CA ARG A 40 5.67 -5.67 -12.22
C ARG A 40 5.68 -6.58 -10.99
N GLU A 41 6.83 -6.82 -10.38
CA GLU A 41 6.92 -7.60 -9.15
C GLU A 41 6.26 -6.88 -7.98
N ALA A 42 6.43 -5.56 -7.86
CA ALA A 42 5.73 -4.75 -6.87
C ALA A 42 4.21 -4.83 -7.07
N ALA A 43 3.73 -4.70 -8.29
CA ALA A 43 2.32 -4.83 -8.66
C ALA A 43 1.76 -6.21 -8.27
N ARG A 44 2.50 -7.27 -8.56
CA ARG A 44 2.13 -8.64 -8.19
C ARG A 44 1.98 -8.79 -6.67
N HIS A 45 2.94 -8.31 -5.88
CA HIS A 45 2.86 -8.38 -4.41
C HIS A 45 1.70 -7.56 -3.82
N MET A 46 1.41 -6.40 -4.42
CA MET A 46 0.25 -5.59 -4.01
C MET A 46 -1.06 -6.31 -4.30
N ALA A 47 -1.17 -6.94 -5.47
CA ALA A 47 -2.35 -7.72 -5.84
C ALA A 47 -2.49 -9.00 -4.98
N ASP A 48 -1.38 -9.66 -4.61
CA ASP A 48 -1.37 -10.78 -3.66
C ASP A 48 -1.92 -10.35 -2.29
N SER A 49 -1.49 -9.17 -1.80
CA SER A 49 -1.97 -8.62 -0.54
C SER A 49 -3.45 -8.29 -0.57
N ALA A 50 -3.93 -7.72 -1.68
CA ALA A 50 -5.35 -7.45 -1.86
C ALA A 50 -6.17 -8.74 -1.91
N ALA A 51 -5.69 -9.75 -2.64
CA ALA A 51 -6.35 -11.05 -2.75
C ALA A 51 -6.44 -11.79 -1.41
N ALA A 52 -5.43 -11.64 -0.54
CA ALA A 52 -5.42 -12.29 0.77
C ALA A 52 -6.53 -11.81 1.72
N VAL A 53 -7.05 -10.59 1.51
CA VAL A 53 -8.09 -10.00 2.37
C VAL A 53 -9.43 -9.82 1.66
N CYS A 54 -9.47 -10.00 0.35
CA CYS A 54 -10.68 -9.84 -0.45
C CYS A 54 -11.61 -11.04 -0.21
N PRO A 55 -12.89 -10.81 0.11
CA PRO A 55 -13.87 -11.90 0.22
C PRO A 55 -13.98 -12.70 -1.08
N ALA A 56 -14.06 -14.02 -0.98
CA ALA A 56 -14.22 -14.90 -2.13
C ALA A 56 -15.59 -14.77 -2.79
N GLU A 57 -16.60 -14.36 -2.01
CA GLU A 57 -18.00 -14.21 -2.43
C GLU A 57 -18.53 -12.84 -2.03
N GLY A 58 -19.52 -12.37 -2.77
CA GLY A 58 -20.18 -11.09 -2.52
C GLY A 58 -19.58 -9.95 -3.34
N GLU A 59 -20.03 -8.73 -3.04
CA GLU A 59 -19.59 -7.52 -3.74
C GLU A 59 -18.32 -6.99 -3.07
N ALA A 60 -17.18 -7.18 -3.74
CA ALA A 60 -15.89 -6.68 -3.29
C ALA A 60 -15.50 -5.40 -4.03
N HIS A 61 -14.91 -4.45 -3.33
CA HIS A 61 -14.43 -3.19 -3.90
C HIS A 61 -12.94 -3.01 -3.62
N VAL A 62 -12.20 -2.55 -4.64
CA VAL A 62 -10.77 -2.23 -4.53
C VAL A 62 -10.55 -0.78 -4.88
N GLY A 63 -10.06 0.01 -3.91
CA GLY A 63 -9.65 1.40 -4.08
C GLY A 63 -8.13 1.53 -3.98
N LEU A 64 -7.53 2.32 -4.89
CA LEU A 64 -6.10 2.63 -4.85
C LEU A 64 -5.89 3.99 -4.18
N THR A 65 -5.12 4.02 -3.09
CA THR A 65 -4.82 5.25 -2.35
C THR A 65 -3.39 5.28 -1.84
N GLY A 66 -2.85 6.48 -1.64
CA GLY A 66 -1.51 6.69 -1.11
C GLY A 66 -0.49 7.17 -2.14
N GLY A 67 0.68 7.58 -1.62
CA GLY A 67 1.73 8.24 -2.41
C GLY A 67 2.37 7.37 -3.49
N LEU A 68 2.34 6.05 -3.32
CA LEU A 68 2.95 5.11 -4.27
C LEU A 68 2.30 5.18 -5.66
N PHE A 69 1.00 5.45 -5.74
CA PHE A 69 0.28 5.55 -7.01
C PHE A 69 0.62 6.81 -7.83
N ARG A 70 1.39 7.75 -7.25
CA ARG A 70 1.99 8.87 -8.00
C ARG A 70 3.07 8.42 -9.00
N LEU A 71 3.54 7.17 -8.91
CA LEU A 71 4.41 6.57 -9.93
C LEU A 71 3.69 6.43 -11.28
N GLY A 72 2.36 6.59 -11.32
CA GLY A 72 1.57 6.62 -12.53
C GLY A 72 1.49 5.27 -13.24
N ALA A 73 1.32 5.31 -14.56
CA ALA A 73 1.05 4.15 -15.40
C ALA A 73 2.10 3.03 -15.26
N ALA A 74 3.35 3.36 -14.98
CA ALA A 74 4.42 2.38 -14.83
C ALA A 74 4.18 1.35 -13.72
N LEU A 75 3.45 1.73 -12.67
CA LEU A 75 3.01 0.82 -11.60
C LEU A 75 1.53 0.46 -11.73
N VAL A 76 0.68 1.43 -12.06
CA VAL A 76 -0.77 1.25 -12.02
C VAL A 76 -1.24 0.25 -13.07
N VAL A 77 -0.72 0.32 -14.30
CA VAL A 77 -1.12 -0.59 -15.37
C VAL A 77 -0.84 -2.06 -15.02
N PRO A 78 0.40 -2.46 -14.66
CA PRO A 78 0.64 -3.85 -14.26
C PRO A 78 -0.12 -4.26 -12.98
N LEU A 79 -0.44 -3.34 -12.09
CA LEU A 79 -1.27 -3.65 -10.93
C LEU A 79 -2.72 -3.93 -11.32
N GLU A 80 -3.27 -3.17 -12.25
CA GLU A 80 -4.61 -3.38 -12.80
C GLU A 80 -4.73 -4.76 -13.44
N GLU A 81 -3.76 -5.12 -14.29
CA GLU A 81 -3.69 -6.45 -14.92
C GLU A 81 -3.65 -7.58 -13.88
N GLU A 82 -2.87 -7.40 -12.82
CA GLU A 82 -2.76 -8.40 -11.75
C GLU A 82 -4.04 -8.49 -10.90
N LEU A 83 -4.70 -7.36 -10.62
CA LEU A 83 -5.97 -7.34 -9.90
C LEU A 83 -7.10 -7.99 -10.72
N GLU A 84 -7.20 -7.69 -12.01
CA GLU A 84 -8.18 -8.31 -12.91
C GLU A 84 -8.00 -9.84 -12.97
N ARG A 85 -6.76 -10.30 -13.00
CA ARG A 85 -6.45 -11.72 -13.05
C ARG A 85 -6.79 -12.46 -11.75
N ARG A 86 -6.55 -11.81 -10.57
CA ARG A 86 -6.72 -12.45 -9.25
C ARG A 86 -8.08 -12.23 -8.64
N LEU A 87 -8.68 -11.08 -8.90
CA LEU A 87 -9.92 -10.61 -8.31
C LEU A 87 -10.91 -10.16 -9.39
N PRO A 88 -11.27 -11.05 -10.33
CA PRO A 88 -12.17 -10.69 -11.44
C PRO A 88 -13.59 -10.29 -10.98
N HIS A 89 -13.96 -10.66 -9.76
CA HIS A 89 -15.25 -10.32 -9.13
C HIS A 89 -15.21 -8.98 -8.39
N ALA A 90 -14.04 -8.43 -8.12
CA ALA A 90 -13.91 -7.19 -7.37
C ALA A 90 -14.03 -5.96 -8.29
N ARG A 91 -14.90 -5.03 -7.91
CA ARG A 91 -15.07 -3.77 -8.64
C ARG A 91 -14.02 -2.76 -8.21
N ARG A 92 -13.41 -2.10 -9.20
CA ARG A 92 -12.54 -0.97 -8.93
C ARG A 92 -13.37 0.28 -8.70
N VAL A 93 -13.07 0.95 -7.59
CA VAL A 93 -13.74 2.18 -7.19
C VAL A 93 -12.72 3.27 -6.86
N PRO A 94 -13.02 4.54 -7.10
CA PRO A 94 -12.20 5.62 -6.58
C PRO A 94 -12.11 5.53 -5.05
N ALA A 95 -10.91 5.77 -4.49
CA ALA A 95 -10.78 5.86 -3.04
C ALA A 95 -11.59 7.06 -2.52
N ALA A 96 -12.35 6.85 -1.45
CA ALA A 96 -13.18 7.89 -0.84
C ALA A 96 -12.34 9.00 -0.17
N GLY A 97 -11.07 8.72 0.12
CA GLY A 97 -10.13 9.66 0.70
C GLY A 97 -8.70 9.11 0.70
N GLY A 98 -7.76 9.94 1.08
CA GLY A 98 -6.37 9.57 1.27
C GLY A 98 -6.09 8.99 2.67
N PRO A 99 -4.82 8.61 2.95
CA PRO A 99 -4.45 8.05 4.24
C PRO A 99 -4.71 8.98 5.44
N LEU A 100 -4.63 10.30 5.23
CA LEU A 100 -4.91 11.28 6.28
C LEU A 100 -6.39 11.29 6.65
N GLU A 101 -7.28 11.35 5.66
CA GLU A 101 -8.72 11.30 5.85
C GLU A 101 -9.13 9.99 6.53
N GLY A 102 -8.56 8.86 6.11
CA GLY A 102 -8.79 7.56 6.75
C GLY A 102 -8.34 7.54 8.22
N SER A 103 -7.19 8.13 8.54
CA SER A 103 -6.70 8.22 9.91
C SER A 103 -7.61 9.08 10.80
N VAL A 104 -8.10 10.21 10.27
CA VAL A 104 -9.04 11.09 10.96
C VAL A 104 -10.38 10.38 11.20
N GLN A 105 -10.86 9.63 10.22
CA GLN A 105 -12.08 8.84 10.36
C GLN A 105 -11.94 7.79 11.47
N ILE A 106 -10.88 6.98 11.45
CA ILE A 106 -10.60 5.97 12.49
C ILE A 106 -10.55 6.62 13.89
N ALA A 107 -9.82 7.72 14.03
CA ALA A 107 -9.71 8.43 15.30
C ALA A 107 -11.09 8.97 15.79
N THR A 108 -11.91 9.44 14.86
CA THR A 108 -13.25 9.96 15.16
C THR A 108 -14.19 8.84 15.59
N GLU A 109 -14.19 7.72 14.89
CA GLU A 109 -15.01 6.54 15.22
C GLU A 109 -14.59 5.95 16.57
N LEU A 110 -13.28 5.89 16.83
CA LEU A 110 -12.74 5.45 18.10
C LEU A 110 -13.20 6.35 19.26
N ALA A 111 -13.13 7.68 19.09
CA ALA A 111 -13.57 8.64 20.10
C ALA A 111 -15.07 8.54 20.39
N ARG A 112 -15.87 8.13 19.42
CA ARG A 112 -17.32 7.92 19.55
C ARG A 112 -17.71 6.52 20.04
N GLY A 113 -16.74 5.60 20.21
CA GLY A 113 -16.98 4.20 20.51
C GLY A 113 -17.69 3.43 19.39
N ALA A 114 -17.57 3.90 18.15
CA ALA A 114 -18.24 3.37 16.96
C ALA A 114 -17.28 2.64 15.99
N LEU A 115 -16.02 2.45 16.38
CA LEU A 115 -15.04 1.77 15.53
C LEU A 115 -15.44 0.31 15.33
N THR A 116 -15.64 -0.07 14.06
CA THR A 116 -16.08 -1.42 13.69
C THR A 116 -14.92 -2.35 13.29
N LEU A 117 -13.67 -1.83 13.30
CA LEU A 117 -12.50 -2.66 13.02
C LEU A 117 -12.33 -3.71 14.11
N PRO A 118 -12.01 -4.96 13.74
CA PRO A 118 -11.75 -6.00 14.72
C PRO A 118 -10.58 -5.57 15.61
N PRO A 119 -10.69 -5.78 16.95
CA PRO A 119 -9.59 -5.49 17.86
C PRO A 119 -8.41 -6.43 17.54
N ASP A 120 -7.26 -5.84 17.32
CA ASP A 120 -6.00 -6.56 17.11
C ASP A 120 -4.91 -5.85 17.90
N GLU A 121 -4.37 -6.51 18.92
CA GLU A 121 -3.38 -5.93 19.84
C GLU A 121 -2.06 -5.55 19.13
N ALA A 122 -1.76 -6.17 17.98
CA ALA A 122 -0.57 -5.88 17.20
C ALA A 122 -0.75 -4.73 16.21
N MET A 123 -1.99 -4.51 15.72
CA MET A 123 -2.29 -3.56 14.65
C MET A 123 -3.10 -2.35 15.10
N VAL A 124 -3.98 -2.52 16.09
CA VAL A 124 -4.83 -1.44 16.63
C VAL A 124 -4.68 -1.38 18.15
N TYR A 125 -3.72 -0.61 18.60
CA TYR A 125 -3.49 -0.38 20.02
C TYR A 125 -4.12 0.93 20.48
N VAL A 126 -5.08 0.84 21.39
CA VAL A 126 -5.77 2.01 21.95
C VAL A 126 -5.22 2.32 23.33
N VAL A 127 -4.55 3.46 23.45
CA VAL A 127 -4.13 3.99 24.76
C VAL A 127 -5.26 4.83 25.33
N SER A 128 -5.96 4.31 26.32
CA SER A 128 -6.90 5.14 27.10
C SER A 128 -6.09 6.03 28.06
N PRO A 129 -6.28 7.36 28.03
CA PRO A 129 -5.67 8.22 29.04
C PRO A 129 -6.16 7.80 30.42
N LYS A 130 -5.22 7.56 31.35
CA LYS A 130 -5.58 7.35 32.75
C LYS A 130 -6.39 8.56 33.19
N ARG A 131 -7.65 8.36 33.59
CA ARG A 131 -8.42 9.39 34.31
C ARG A 131 -7.67 9.64 35.63
N GLY A 132 -7.07 10.82 35.75
CA GLY A 132 -6.54 11.34 36.99
C GLY A 132 -7.68 11.75 37.93
#